data_014838b1e6f54c8ef7e155b22fe65d56
#
_entry.id   014838b1e6f54c8ef7e155b22fe65d56
#
_cell.length_a   1.000
_cell.length_b   1.000
_cell.length_c   1.000
_cell.angle_alpha   90.00
_cell.angle_beta   90.00
_cell.angle_gamma   90.00
#
_symmetry.space_group_name_H-M   'P 1'
#
loop_
_entity.id
_entity.type
_entity.pdbx_description
1 polymer ?
#
loop_
_entity_poly.entity_id
_entity_poly.type
_entity_poly.pdbx_seq_one_letter_code
_entity_poly.pdbx_strand_id
1 'polypeptide(L)'
;MVARYATTDAGPLTFLCVRMFLAAGLLWLIATALRAPRMTRSDWSAATIVGVFMHAIYLGGVFVAINLGLPSGLSALIAGLHPVATSVAARVFLREQLSRKQIVGVFLGLVGVCAVVVEKLEAADGGVTTGAMIAMMVSILGLTVGTLVQRALGKDMPLLRGTATQYLASGVVLSVASGLSESWKFEITGNTVFSMLWAVFVLSLGAVLLMMTLLARHTAAKVSSLFFLTPALSTIEGAILFDERLGALALVGLVIAIFGVRMTMQTTAVTPDASTA
;
A
#
# COMPACT_ATOMS: atom_id res chain seq x y z
N MET A 1 -12.48 3.39 2.46
CA MET A 1 -13.76 2.78 2.91
C MET A 1 -13.57 1.82 4.07
N VAL A 2 -13.02 0.61 3.87
CA VAL A 2 -12.93 -0.43 4.94
C VAL A 2 -12.27 0.06 6.22
N ALA A 3 -11.15 0.78 6.13
CA ALA A 3 -10.45 1.30 7.30
C ALA A 3 -11.34 2.19 8.18
N ARG A 4 -12.14 3.08 7.59
CA ARG A 4 -13.00 4.00 8.33
C ARG A 4 -14.15 3.28 9.03
N TYR A 5 -14.80 2.31 8.36
CA TYR A 5 -15.86 1.51 9.00
C TYR A 5 -15.30 0.54 10.04
N ALA A 6 -14.16 -0.06 9.79
CA ALA A 6 -13.52 -1.01 10.70
C ALA A 6 -13.09 -0.37 12.01
N THR A 7 -12.60 0.88 11.98
CA THR A 7 -12.10 1.59 13.18
C THR A 7 -13.21 2.19 14.05
N THR A 8 -14.47 2.09 13.66
CA THR A 8 -15.60 2.53 14.51
C THR A 8 -15.79 1.59 15.71
N ASP A 9 -15.76 0.29 15.47
CA ASP A 9 -16.13 -0.73 16.46
C ASP A 9 -14.95 -1.63 16.86
N ALA A 10 -13.81 -1.47 16.23
CA ALA A 10 -12.58 -2.22 16.53
C ALA A 10 -11.34 -1.31 16.52
N GLY A 11 -10.36 -1.66 17.33
CA GLY A 11 -9.05 -1.01 17.24
C GLY A 11 -8.43 -1.24 15.86
N PRO A 12 -7.81 -0.21 15.24
CA PRO A 12 -7.24 -0.31 13.90
C PRO A 12 -6.23 -1.46 13.75
N LEU A 13 -5.34 -1.65 14.72
CA LEU A 13 -4.35 -2.72 14.69
C LEU A 13 -4.97 -4.08 15.01
N THR A 14 -5.96 -4.11 15.91
CA THR A 14 -6.70 -5.34 16.24
C THR A 14 -7.46 -5.86 15.02
N PHE A 15 -8.15 -4.98 14.31
CA PHE A 15 -8.85 -5.35 13.08
C PHE A 15 -7.89 -5.90 12.02
N LEU A 16 -6.76 -5.22 11.81
CA LEU A 16 -5.74 -5.69 10.86
C LEU A 16 -5.12 -7.01 11.29
N CYS A 17 -4.85 -7.21 12.57
CA CYS A 17 -4.34 -8.46 13.11
C CYS A 17 -5.24 -9.64 12.75
N VAL A 18 -6.54 -9.55 13.08
CA VAL A 18 -7.54 -10.59 12.78
C VAL A 18 -7.62 -10.83 11.27
N ARG A 19 -7.69 -9.75 10.47
CA ARG A 19 -7.68 -9.84 9.01
C ARG A 19 -6.46 -10.60 8.48
N MET A 20 -5.26 -10.29 8.96
CA MET A 20 -4.03 -10.90 8.49
C MET A 20 -3.98 -12.41 8.79
N PHE A 21 -4.39 -12.84 9.99
CA PHE A 21 -4.45 -14.26 10.31
C PHE A 21 -5.50 -15.01 9.49
N LEU A 22 -6.69 -14.45 9.32
CA LEU A 22 -7.74 -15.07 8.50
C LEU A 22 -7.28 -15.20 7.03
N ALA A 23 -6.74 -14.13 6.46
CA ALA A 23 -6.25 -14.15 5.08
C ALA A 23 -5.05 -15.09 4.90
N ALA A 24 -4.12 -15.14 5.86
CA ALA A 24 -3.00 -16.07 5.85
C ALA A 24 -3.47 -17.53 5.85
N GLY A 25 -4.39 -17.87 6.75
CA GLY A 25 -4.96 -19.21 6.84
C GLY A 25 -5.65 -19.66 5.54
N LEU A 26 -6.50 -18.78 4.99
CA LEU A 26 -7.19 -19.07 3.72
C LEU A 26 -6.23 -19.19 2.54
N LEU A 27 -5.23 -18.33 2.42
CA LEU A 27 -4.21 -18.43 1.37
C LEU A 27 -3.34 -19.69 1.52
N TRP A 28 -3.02 -20.11 2.75
CA TRP A 28 -2.33 -21.37 3.01
C TRP A 28 -3.17 -22.58 2.59
N LEU A 29 -4.48 -22.57 2.88
CA LEU A 29 -5.40 -23.63 2.43
C LEU A 29 -5.45 -23.68 0.91
N ILE A 30 -5.62 -22.54 0.24
CA ILE A 30 -5.63 -22.44 -1.23
C ILE A 30 -4.28 -22.91 -1.80
N ALA A 31 -3.17 -22.46 -1.25
CA ALA A 31 -1.82 -22.84 -1.70
C ALA A 31 -1.57 -24.36 -1.57
N THR A 32 -2.13 -24.97 -0.54
CA THR A 32 -2.03 -26.41 -0.31
C THR A 32 -2.92 -27.20 -1.26
N ALA A 33 -4.17 -26.76 -1.45
CA ALA A 33 -5.13 -27.36 -2.39
C ALA A 33 -4.62 -27.30 -3.84
N LEU A 34 -4.05 -26.18 -4.25
CA LEU A 34 -3.47 -25.96 -5.58
C LEU A 34 -2.04 -26.53 -5.72
N ARG A 35 -1.51 -27.19 -4.70
CA ARG A 35 -0.15 -27.74 -4.68
C ARG A 35 0.92 -26.70 -5.08
N ALA A 36 0.76 -25.45 -4.61
CA ALA A 36 1.69 -24.36 -4.91
C ALA A 36 3.14 -24.75 -4.56
N PRO A 37 4.16 -24.26 -5.28
CA PRO A 37 5.56 -24.54 -5.04
C PRO A 37 5.96 -24.29 -3.59
N ARG A 38 6.92 -25.06 -3.08
CA ARG A 38 7.46 -24.88 -1.73
C ARG A 38 8.38 -23.66 -1.71
N MET A 39 8.43 -22.99 -0.57
CA MET A 39 9.32 -21.87 -0.31
C MET A 39 10.69 -22.35 0.13
N THR A 40 11.73 -21.68 -0.36
CA THR A 40 13.11 -21.84 0.14
C THR A 40 13.29 -21.10 1.48
N ARG A 41 14.41 -21.32 2.17
CA ARG A 41 14.74 -20.57 3.40
C ARG A 41 14.87 -19.06 3.13
N SER A 42 15.41 -18.69 1.96
CA SER A 42 15.49 -17.30 1.52
C SER A 42 14.12 -16.68 1.33
N ASP A 43 13.17 -17.42 0.72
CA ASP A 43 11.79 -16.95 0.54
C ASP A 43 11.09 -16.69 1.86
N TRP A 44 11.29 -17.55 2.86
CA TRP A 44 10.72 -17.37 4.19
C TRP A 44 11.22 -16.08 4.85
N SER A 45 12.52 -15.83 4.82
CA SER A 45 13.10 -14.61 5.40
C SER A 45 12.63 -13.36 4.64
N ALA A 46 12.67 -13.39 3.31
CA ALA A 46 12.18 -12.30 2.47
C ALA A 46 10.69 -12.00 2.72
N ALA A 47 9.83 -13.05 2.72
CA ALA A 47 8.41 -12.91 2.98
C ALA A 47 8.13 -12.33 4.38
N THR A 48 8.87 -12.76 5.39
CA THR A 48 8.73 -12.24 6.76
C THR A 48 9.05 -10.74 6.81
N ILE A 49 10.19 -10.32 6.26
CA ILE A 49 10.60 -8.91 6.22
C ILE A 49 9.58 -8.08 5.43
N VAL A 50 9.20 -8.54 4.24
CA VAL A 50 8.21 -7.86 3.41
C VAL A 50 6.87 -7.75 4.14
N GLY A 51 6.42 -8.82 4.81
CA GLY A 51 5.20 -8.84 5.61
C GLY A 51 5.19 -7.78 6.70
N VAL A 52 6.27 -7.68 7.46
CA VAL A 52 6.42 -6.66 8.51
C VAL A 52 6.33 -5.25 7.92
N PHE A 53 7.07 -4.96 6.85
CA PHE A 53 7.12 -3.61 6.30
C PHE A 53 5.89 -3.25 5.46
N MET A 54 5.44 -4.12 4.53
CA MET A 54 4.32 -3.81 3.63
C MET A 54 2.94 -3.98 4.27
N HIS A 55 2.80 -4.82 5.27
CA HIS A 55 1.49 -5.10 5.85
C HIS A 55 1.38 -4.64 7.30
N ALA A 56 2.36 -4.88 8.17
CA ALA A 56 2.25 -4.40 9.55
C ALA A 56 2.52 -2.89 9.63
N ILE A 57 3.67 -2.40 9.15
CA ILE A 57 4.05 -0.98 9.28
C ILE A 57 3.22 -0.12 8.33
N TYR A 58 3.11 -0.49 7.04
CA TYR A 58 2.36 0.31 6.08
C TYR A 58 0.87 0.33 6.39
N LEU A 59 0.19 -0.82 6.38
CA LEU A 59 -1.26 -0.83 6.62
C LEU A 59 -1.61 -0.41 8.05
N GLY A 60 -0.80 -0.83 9.04
CA GLY A 60 -0.96 -0.39 10.41
C GLY A 60 -0.88 1.13 10.53
N GLY A 61 0.14 1.74 9.93
CA GLY A 61 0.31 3.19 9.91
C GLY A 61 -0.84 3.93 9.23
N VAL A 62 -1.34 3.43 8.08
CA VAL A 62 -2.53 4.00 7.40
C VAL A 62 -3.76 3.93 8.30
N PHE A 63 -4.04 2.78 8.90
CA PHE A 63 -5.22 2.60 9.75
C PHE A 63 -5.15 3.47 11.01
N VAL A 64 -3.97 3.56 11.63
CA VAL A 64 -3.74 4.45 12.77
C VAL A 64 -3.91 5.92 12.36
N ALA A 65 -3.36 6.33 11.21
CA ALA A 65 -3.50 7.70 10.72
C ALA A 65 -4.98 8.07 10.49
N ILE A 66 -5.76 7.18 9.87
CA ILE A 66 -7.21 7.39 9.65
C ILE A 66 -7.95 7.43 11.00
N ASN A 67 -7.62 6.57 11.95
CA ASN A 67 -8.21 6.58 13.29
C ASN A 67 -7.88 7.87 14.06
N LEU A 68 -6.72 8.48 13.83
CA LEU A 68 -6.30 9.77 14.37
C LEU A 68 -6.87 10.98 13.61
N GLY A 69 -7.82 10.76 12.68
CA GLY A 69 -8.56 11.80 11.98
C GLY A 69 -8.03 12.17 10.59
N LEU A 70 -7.04 11.44 10.03
CA LEU A 70 -6.63 11.69 8.66
C LEU A 70 -7.73 11.26 7.69
N PRO A 71 -8.23 12.16 6.79
CA PRO A 71 -9.21 11.78 5.79
C PRO A 71 -8.72 10.62 4.92
N SER A 72 -9.62 9.68 4.62
CA SER A 72 -9.25 8.47 3.85
C SER A 72 -8.77 8.79 2.43
N GLY A 73 -9.37 9.80 1.79
CA GLY A 73 -8.94 10.30 0.49
C GLY A 73 -7.53 10.88 0.53
N LEU A 74 -7.21 11.67 1.56
CA LEU A 74 -5.86 12.22 1.74
C LEU A 74 -4.83 11.11 2.02
N SER A 75 -5.18 10.12 2.84
CA SER A 75 -4.33 8.95 3.08
C SER A 75 -4.01 8.20 1.79
N ALA A 76 -5.02 8.00 0.93
CA ALA A 76 -4.86 7.34 -0.36
C ALA A 76 -4.00 8.15 -1.34
N LEU A 77 -4.14 9.48 -1.36
CA LEU A 77 -3.32 10.37 -2.18
C LEU A 77 -1.85 10.33 -1.75
N ILE A 78 -1.58 10.41 -0.45
CA ILE A 78 -0.21 10.30 0.09
C ILE A 78 0.37 8.91 -0.22
N ALA A 79 -0.42 7.84 -0.06
CA ALA A 79 -0.01 6.49 -0.46
C ALA A 79 0.27 6.39 -1.98
N GLY A 80 -0.43 7.15 -2.81
CA GLY A 80 -0.19 7.25 -4.25
C GLY A 80 1.19 7.80 -4.62
N LEU A 81 1.92 8.43 -3.69
CA LEU A 81 3.34 8.81 -3.87
C LEU A 81 4.31 7.63 -3.75
N HIS A 82 3.84 6.46 -3.38
CA HIS A 82 4.70 5.29 -3.22
C HIS A 82 5.66 5.04 -4.41
N PRO A 83 5.25 5.15 -5.70
CA PRO A 83 6.17 4.97 -6.81
C PRO A 83 7.30 6.01 -6.82
N VAL A 84 7.00 7.24 -6.40
CA VAL A 84 7.98 8.33 -6.28
C VAL A 84 8.98 7.99 -5.16
N ALA A 85 8.49 7.68 -3.97
CA ALA A 85 9.31 7.31 -2.81
C ALA A 85 10.19 6.08 -3.12
N THR A 86 9.62 5.06 -3.77
CA THR A 86 10.34 3.84 -4.16
C THR A 86 11.43 4.14 -5.19
N SER A 87 11.18 5.02 -6.17
CA SER A 87 12.19 5.38 -7.18
C SER A 87 13.36 6.13 -6.56
N VAL A 88 13.09 7.07 -5.65
CA VAL A 88 14.14 7.78 -4.89
C VAL A 88 14.95 6.79 -4.06
N ALA A 89 14.28 5.92 -3.33
CA ALA A 89 14.93 4.92 -2.48
C ALA A 89 15.74 3.90 -3.31
N ALA A 90 15.23 3.45 -4.47
CA ALA A 90 15.97 2.57 -5.38
C ALA A 90 17.24 3.24 -5.91
N ARG A 91 17.19 4.55 -6.22
CA ARG A 91 18.39 5.28 -6.60
C ARG A 91 19.44 5.32 -5.47
N VAL A 92 18.98 5.59 -4.24
CA VAL A 92 19.88 5.76 -3.09
C VAL A 92 20.46 4.41 -2.63
N PHE A 93 19.61 3.40 -2.47
CA PHE A 93 19.98 2.12 -1.85
C PHE A 93 20.41 1.06 -2.86
N LEU A 94 19.79 0.99 -4.04
CA LEU A 94 20.10 0.03 -5.09
C LEU A 94 21.01 0.63 -6.18
N ARG A 95 21.38 1.92 -6.06
CA ARG A 95 22.21 2.66 -7.03
C ARG A 95 21.63 2.65 -8.45
N GLU A 96 20.30 2.49 -8.58
CA GLU A 96 19.63 2.56 -9.87
C GLU A 96 19.73 3.98 -10.44
N GLN A 97 20.00 4.09 -11.76
CA GLN A 97 20.04 5.39 -12.41
C GLN A 97 18.64 5.81 -12.82
N LEU A 98 18.20 6.97 -12.33
CA LEU A 98 16.96 7.59 -12.77
C LEU A 98 17.19 8.40 -14.03
N SER A 99 16.36 8.18 -15.03
CA SER A 99 16.34 9.02 -16.22
C SER A 99 15.88 10.44 -15.88
N ARG A 100 16.19 11.41 -16.74
CA ARG A 100 15.73 12.79 -16.58
C ARG A 100 14.19 12.88 -16.46
N LYS A 101 13.46 12.06 -17.23
CA LYS A 101 11.98 11.98 -17.15
C LYS A 101 11.52 11.50 -15.79
N GLN A 102 12.16 10.50 -15.22
CA GLN A 102 11.85 10.00 -13.89
C GLN A 102 12.13 11.04 -12.79
N ILE A 103 13.23 11.79 -12.89
CA ILE A 103 13.54 12.88 -11.95
C ILE A 103 12.45 13.98 -12.00
N VAL A 104 12.05 14.40 -13.19
CA VAL A 104 10.95 15.35 -13.37
C VAL A 104 9.65 14.78 -12.81
N GLY A 105 9.37 13.49 -13.05
CA GLY A 105 8.21 12.81 -12.51
C GLY A 105 8.18 12.77 -10.98
N VAL A 106 9.31 12.52 -10.33
CA VAL A 106 9.47 12.59 -8.86
C VAL A 106 9.12 13.99 -8.36
N PHE A 107 9.69 15.03 -8.98
CA PHE A 107 9.43 16.42 -8.58
C PHE A 107 7.95 16.81 -8.74
N LEU A 108 7.35 16.49 -9.89
CA LEU A 108 5.93 16.74 -10.14
C LEU A 108 5.03 15.99 -9.15
N GLY A 109 5.34 14.73 -8.87
CA GLY A 109 4.60 13.94 -7.88
C GLY A 109 4.61 14.58 -6.49
N LEU A 110 5.77 15.02 -6.03
CA LEU A 110 5.90 15.73 -4.75
C LEU A 110 5.12 17.06 -4.75
N VAL A 111 5.27 17.89 -5.77
CA VAL A 111 4.54 19.16 -5.89
C VAL A 111 3.03 18.93 -5.88
N GLY A 112 2.56 17.94 -6.66
CA GLY A 112 1.13 17.63 -6.74
C GLY A 112 0.54 17.23 -5.38
N VAL A 113 1.24 16.39 -4.62
CA VAL A 113 0.75 15.99 -3.29
C VAL A 113 0.89 17.12 -2.27
N CYS A 114 1.97 17.90 -2.31
CA CYS A 114 2.08 19.08 -1.45
C CYS A 114 0.89 20.03 -1.64
N ALA A 115 0.48 20.28 -2.88
CA ALA A 115 -0.69 21.11 -3.16
C ALA A 115 -1.99 20.57 -2.54
N VAL A 116 -2.22 19.25 -2.64
CA VAL A 116 -3.38 18.61 -2.03
C VAL A 116 -3.31 18.67 -0.50
N VAL A 117 -2.14 18.39 0.08
CA VAL A 117 -1.94 18.42 1.53
C VAL A 117 -2.18 19.81 2.09
N VAL A 118 -1.62 20.85 1.47
CA VAL A 118 -1.79 22.26 1.90
C VAL A 118 -3.27 22.63 1.92
N GLU A 119 -4.01 22.40 0.82
CA GLU A 119 -5.45 22.71 0.78
C GLU A 119 -6.24 21.97 1.85
N LYS A 120 -5.94 20.70 2.07
CA LYS A 120 -6.65 19.91 3.08
C LYS A 120 -6.29 20.32 4.52
N LEU A 121 -5.06 20.78 4.76
CA LEU A 121 -4.67 21.33 6.05
C LEU A 121 -5.35 22.69 6.33
N GLU A 122 -5.50 23.53 5.31
CA GLU A 122 -6.20 24.81 5.43
C GLU A 122 -7.71 24.64 5.61
N ALA A 123 -8.32 23.64 4.94
CA ALA A 123 -9.75 23.36 5.03
C ALA A 123 -10.17 22.61 6.31
N ALA A 124 -9.24 22.07 7.06
CA ALA A 124 -9.53 21.31 8.28
C ALA A 124 -9.62 22.25 9.49
N ASP A 125 -10.85 22.72 9.77
CA ASP A 125 -11.21 23.35 11.06
C ASP A 125 -11.05 22.33 12.21
N GLY A 126 -9.84 22.18 12.71
CA GLY A 126 -9.54 21.23 13.79
C GLY A 126 -8.38 20.30 13.50
N GLY A 127 -7.80 20.40 12.34
CA GLY A 127 -6.45 19.96 12.00
C GLY A 127 -6.24 18.46 11.93
N VAL A 128 -5.59 18.04 10.87
CA VAL A 128 -4.88 16.74 10.84
C VAL A 128 -3.88 16.73 11.98
N THR A 129 -3.99 15.80 12.91
CA THR A 129 -3.09 15.74 14.06
C THR A 129 -1.67 15.41 13.63
N THR A 130 -0.68 15.95 14.33
CA THR A 130 0.74 15.61 14.09
C THR A 130 0.97 14.10 14.18
N GLY A 131 0.27 13.43 15.10
CA GLY A 131 0.33 11.96 15.23
C GLY A 131 -0.15 11.24 13.97
N ALA A 132 -1.24 11.71 13.33
CA ALA A 132 -1.75 11.14 12.09
C ALA A 132 -0.73 11.30 10.94
N MET A 133 -0.10 12.47 10.83
CA MET A 133 0.94 12.70 9.83
C MET A 133 2.18 11.83 10.05
N ILE A 134 2.64 11.70 11.30
CA ILE A 134 3.77 10.81 11.64
C ILE A 134 3.42 9.36 11.28
N ALA A 135 2.24 8.87 11.66
CA ALA A 135 1.78 7.54 11.33
C ALA A 135 1.75 7.30 9.80
N MET A 136 1.29 8.29 9.04
CA MET A 136 1.26 8.22 7.58
C MET A 136 2.67 8.22 6.96
N MET A 137 3.60 9.03 7.47
CA MET A 137 4.99 9.04 7.02
C MET A 137 5.70 7.72 7.29
N VAL A 138 5.54 7.18 8.51
CA VAL A 138 6.06 5.84 8.87
C VAL A 138 5.47 4.76 7.96
N SER A 139 4.19 4.86 7.64
CA SER A 139 3.50 3.98 6.70
C SER A 139 4.17 3.97 5.32
N ILE A 140 4.41 5.14 4.71
CA ILE A 140 5.06 5.24 3.39
C ILE A 140 6.50 4.70 3.42
N LEU A 141 7.25 4.96 4.48
CA LEU A 141 8.57 4.38 4.66
C LEU A 141 8.50 2.86 4.72
N GLY A 142 7.55 2.31 5.48
CA GLY A 142 7.30 0.87 5.54
C GLY A 142 7.01 0.28 4.17
N LEU A 143 6.07 0.87 3.41
CA LEU A 143 5.74 0.42 2.06
C LEU A 143 6.95 0.48 1.12
N THR A 144 7.75 1.55 1.21
CA THR A 144 8.94 1.74 0.39
C THR A 144 10.00 0.68 0.68
N VAL A 145 10.33 0.47 1.95
CA VAL A 145 11.30 -0.56 2.38
C VAL A 145 10.83 -1.95 1.97
N GLY A 146 9.56 -2.29 2.28
CA GLY A 146 8.98 -3.58 1.92
C GLY A 146 9.02 -3.84 0.42
N THR A 147 8.73 -2.83 -0.40
CA THR A 147 8.80 -2.93 -1.87
C THR A 147 10.22 -3.14 -2.37
N LEU A 148 11.22 -2.44 -1.79
CA LEU A 148 12.62 -2.67 -2.15
C LEU A 148 13.08 -4.08 -1.80
N VAL A 149 12.72 -4.58 -0.61
CA VAL A 149 13.03 -5.95 -0.18
C VAL A 149 12.34 -6.97 -1.09
N GLN A 150 11.06 -6.76 -1.41
CA GLN A 150 10.31 -7.62 -2.34
C GLN A 150 10.98 -7.68 -3.71
N ARG A 151 11.45 -6.55 -4.23
CA ARG A 151 12.17 -6.49 -5.52
C ARG A 151 13.54 -7.16 -5.46
N ALA A 152 14.27 -7.00 -4.36
CA ALA A 152 15.64 -7.52 -4.23
C ALA A 152 15.67 -9.01 -3.89
N LEU A 153 14.79 -9.48 -3.02
CA LEU A 153 14.85 -10.83 -2.44
C LEU A 153 13.62 -11.70 -2.77
N GLY A 154 12.51 -11.11 -3.18
CA GLY A 154 11.25 -11.81 -3.37
C GLY A 154 10.87 -12.06 -4.84
N LYS A 155 11.80 -11.90 -5.79
CA LYS A 155 11.52 -11.95 -7.23
C LYS A 155 10.92 -13.28 -7.68
N ASP A 156 11.48 -14.39 -7.20
CA ASP A 156 11.08 -15.75 -7.60
C ASP A 156 10.22 -16.45 -6.53
N MET A 157 9.81 -15.73 -5.50
CA MET A 157 9.03 -16.26 -4.39
C MET A 157 7.63 -16.70 -4.85
N PRO A 158 7.18 -17.92 -4.50
CA PRO A 158 5.84 -18.38 -4.82
C PRO A 158 4.75 -17.45 -4.27
N LEU A 159 3.94 -16.84 -5.16
CA LEU A 159 3.02 -15.76 -4.79
C LEU A 159 2.05 -16.15 -3.66
N LEU A 160 1.37 -17.30 -3.75
CA LEU A 160 0.39 -17.70 -2.74
C LEU A 160 1.04 -17.96 -1.38
N ARG A 161 2.09 -18.79 -1.33
CA ARG A 161 2.77 -19.11 -0.07
C ARG A 161 3.52 -17.91 0.48
N GLY A 162 4.15 -17.13 -0.38
CA GLY A 162 4.84 -15.90 -0.02
C GLY A 162 3.89 -14.90 0.62
N THR A 163 2.75 -14.60 -0.03
CA THR A 163 1.76 -13.67 0.53
C THR A 163 1.13 -14.20 1.83
N ALA A 164 0.84 -15.51 1.91
CA ALA A 164 0.35 -16.11 3.15
C ALA A 164 1.36 -15.93 4.31
N THR A 165 2.66 -16.12 4.04
CA THR A 165 3.72 -15.90 5.02
C THR A 165 3.86 -14.43 5.40
N GLN A 166 3.78 -13.51 4.42
CA GLN A 166 3.77 -12.06 4.67
C GLN A 166 2.63 -11.68 5.62
N TYR A 167 1.42 -12.17 5.37
CA TYR A 167 0.27 -11.92 6.23
C TYR A 167 0.43 -12.53 7.62
N LEU A 168 0.96 -13.75 7.72
CA LEU A 168 1.23 -14.38 9.01
C LEU A 168 2.22 -13.56 9.83
N ALA A 169 3.35 -13.17 9.24
CA ALA A 169 4.37 -12.36 9.90
C ALA A 169 3.82 -11.00 10.35
N SER A 170 3.03 -10.35 9.50
CA SER A 170 2.40 -9.09 9.86
C SER A 170 1.35 -9.25 10.96
N GLY A 171 0.57 -10.34 10.93
CA GLY A 171 -0.39 -10.67 11.97
C GLY A 171 0.27 -10.80 13.35
N VAL A 172 1.44 -11.44 13.42
CA VAL A 172 2.22 -11.56 14.67
C VAL A 172 2.66 -10.19 15.19
N VAL A 173 3.21 -9.33 14.32
CA VAL A 173 3.64 -7.97 14.72
C VAL A 173 2.45 -7.13 15.16
N LEU A 174 1.35 -7.16 14.38
CA LEU A 174 0.13 -6.42 14.69
C LEU A 174 -0.53 -6.93 15.98
N SER A 175 -0.43 -8.23 16.29
CA SER A 175 -0.97 -8.74 17.55
C SER A 175 -0.23 -8.19 18.75
N VAL A 176 1.09 -8.09 18.70
CA VAL A 176 1.88 -7.46 19.76
C VAL A 176 1.53 -5.98 19.87
N ALA A 177 1.50 -5.27 18.75
CA ALA A 177 1.19 -3.83 18.73
C ALA A 177 -0.23 -3.54 19.25
N SER A 178 -1.24 -4.32 18.84
CA SER A 178 -2.62 -4.20 19.33
C SER A 178 -2.72 -4.46 20.84
N GLY A 179 -2.07 -5.50 21.33
CA GLY A 179 -2.07 -5.80 22.77
C GLY A 179 -1.45 -4.69 23.62
N LEU A 180 -0.45 -3.97 23.10
CA LEU A 180 0.22 -2.89 23.80
C LEU A 180 -0.54 -1.54 23.72
N SER A 181 -1.29 -1.29 22.64
CA SER A 181 -1.88 0.03 22.38
C SER A 181 -3.42 0.05 22.41
N GLU A 182 -4.10 -1.05 22.13
CA GLU A 182 -5.56 -1.09 21.92
C GLU A 182 -6.30 -2.02 22.87
N SER A 183 -5.60 -2.73 23.75
CA SER A 183 -6.21 -3.72 24.67
C SER A 183 -7.13 -4.72 23.96
N TRP A 184 -6.84 -5.05 22.69
CA TRP A 184 -7.60 -6.00 21.86
C TRP A 184 -9.07 -5.59 21.65
N LYS A 185 -9.37 -4.30 21.60
CA LYS A 185 -10.74 -3.84 21.37
C LYS A 185 -11.27 -4.37 20.03
N PHE A 186 -12.31 -5.23 20.09
CA PHE A 186 -12.96 -5.79 18.91
C PHE A 186 -14.43 -6.09 19.23
N GLU A 187 -15.34 -5.28 18.72
CA GLU A 187 -16.77 -5.48 18.87
C GLU A 187 -17.33 -6.14 17.61
N ILE A 188 -18.10 -7.23 17.79
CA ILE A 188 -18.74 -7.95 16.68
C ILE A 188 -20.05 -7.25 16.35
N THR A 189 -19.99 -6.29 15.44
CA THR A 189 -21.15 -5.58 14.89
C THR A 189 -21.34 -5.96 13.42
N GLY A 190 -22.49 -5.62 12.85
CA GLY A 190 -22.73 -5.80 11.41
C GLY A 190 -21.68 -5.10 10.55
N ASN A 191 -21.24 -3.90 10.96
CA ASN A 191 -20.20 -3.13 10.26
C ASN A 191 -18.84 -3.82 10.33
N THR A 192 -18.45 -4.31 11.51
CA THR A 192 -17.17 -5.02 11.68
C THR A 192 -17.14 -6.30 10.87
N VAL A 193 -18.21 -7.10 10.91
CA VAL A 193 -18.31 -8.35 10.14
C VAL A 193 -18.28 -8.07 8.64
N PHE A 194 -19.06 -7.12 8.14
CA PHE A 194 -19.05 -6.74 6.73
C PHE A 194 -17.66 -6.27 6.29
N SER A 195 -17.05 -5.36 7.07
CA SER A 195 -15.70 -4.85 6.79
C SER A 195 -14.65 -5.95 6.78
N MET A 196 -14.75 -6.91 7.70
CA MET A 196 -13.84 -8.05 7.79
C MET A 196 -13.98 -8.98 6.58
N LEU A 197 -15.21 -9.35 6.22
CA LEU A 197 -15.46 -10.19 5.04
C LEU A 197 -14.96 -9.51 3.77
N TRP A 198 -15.27 -8.24 3.60
CA TRP A 198 -14.76 -7.47 2.46
C TRP A 198 -13.23 -7.41 2.43
N ALA A 199 -12.61 -7.11 3.58
CA ALA A 199 -11.16 -7.00 3.69
C ALA A 199 -10.44 -8.33 3.42
N VAL A 200 -10.99 -9.45 3.90
CA VAL A 200 -10.40 -10.78 3.70
C VAL A 200 -10.64 -11.27 2.28
N PHE A 201 -11.90 -11.32 1.83
CA PHE A 201 -12.22 -11.97 0.54
C PHE A 201 -11.91 -11.08 -0.66
N VAL A 202 -12.18 -9.77 -0.59
CA VAL A 202 -11.96 -8.87 -1.73
C VAL A 202 -10.55 -8.29 -1.71
N LEU A 203 -10.14 -7.65 -0.61
CA LEU A 203 -8.86 -6.93 -0.58
C LEU A 203 -7.65 -7.84 -0.35
N SER A 204 -7.80 -8.98 0.33
CA SER A 204 -6.68 -9.90 0.54
C SER A 204 -6.66 -11.02 -0.50
N LEU A 205 -7.67 -11.88 -0.53
CA LEU A 205 -7.70 -13.02 -1.46
C LEU A 205 -7.94 -12.57 -2.90
N GLY A 206 -8.97 -11.75 -3.12
CA GLY A 206 -9.35 -11.28 -4.45
C GLY A 206 -8.22 -10.52 -5.14
N ALA A 207 -7.55 -9.62 -4.44
CA ALA A 207 -6.41 -8.88 -4.99
C ALA A 207 -5.24 -9.81 -5.37
N VAL A 208 -4.91 -10.81 -4.53
CA VAL A 208 -3.85 -11.79 -4.82
C VAL A 208 -4.20 -12.65 -6.03
N LEU A 209 -5.42 -13.20 -6.07
CA LEU A 209 -5.87 -14.03 -7.19
C LEU A 209 -5.98 -13.23 -8.50
N LEU A 210 -6.45 -11.98 -8.41
CA LEU A 210 -6.47 -11.07 -9.55
C LEU A 210 -5.06 -10.77 -10.05
N MET A 211 -4.13 -10.47 -9.15
CA MET A 211 -2.73 -10.23 -9.49
C MET A 211 -2.11 -11.45 -10.20
N MET A 212 -2.34 -12.67 -9.69
CA MET A 212 -1.90 -13.91 -10.36
C MET A 212 -2.44 -14.01 -11.77
N THR A 213 -3.75 -13.76 -11.94
CA THR A 213 -4.41 -13.84 -13.24
C THR A 213 -3.88 -12.80 -14.22
N LEU A 214 -3.65 -11.57 -13.75
CA LEU A 214 -3.11 -10.49 -14.56
C LEU A 214 -1.66 -10.77 -14.98
N LEU A 215 -0.82 -11.24 -14.08
CA LEU A 215 0.58 -11.58 -14.38
C LEU A 215 0.70 -12.80 -15.31
N ALA A 216 -0.26 -13.75 -15.25
CA ALA A 216 -0.29 -14.88 -16.16
C ALA A 216 -0.69 -14.49 -17.60
N ARG A 217 -1.46 -13.40 -17.77
CA ARG A 217 -2.00 -12.97 -19.07
C ARG A 217 -1.35 -11.74 -19.67
N HIS A 218 -0.66 -10.95 -18.85
CA HIS A 218 -0.11 -9.66 -19.25
C HIS A 218 1.31 -9.45 -18.72
N THR A 219 2.07 -8.57 -19.37
CA THR A 219 3.39 -8.17 -18.89
C THR A 219 3.29 -7.37 -17.59
N ALA A 220 4.30 -7.49 -16.74
CA ALA A 220 4.37 -6.73 -15.48
C ALA A 220 4.21 -5.22 -15.68
N ALA A 221 4.71 -4.66 -16.81
CA ALA A 221 4.56 -3.25 -17.15
C ALA A 221 3.09 -2.86 -17.36
N LYS A 222 2.29 -3.71 -18.05
CA LYS A 222 0.84 -3.46 -18.22
C LYS A 222 0.08 -3.54 -16.90
N VAL A 223 0.42 -4.50 -16.04
CA VAL A 223 -0.18 -4.62 -14.71
C VAL A 223 0.17 -3.41 -13.85
N SER A 224 1.43 -2.97 -13.86
CA SER A 224 1.86 -1.78 -13.11
C SER A 224 1.16 -0.50 -13.56
N SER A 225 0.73 -0.40 -14.85
CA SER A 225 0.00 0.77 -15.32
C SER A 225 -1.36 0.97 -14.64
N LEU A 226 -1.96 -0.08 -14.08
CA LEU A 226 -3.21 0.01 -13.33
C LEU A 226 -3.07 0.83 -12.04
N PHE A 227 -1.87 0.89 -11.45
CA PHE A 227 -1.63 1.70 -10.27
C PHE A 227 -1.81 3.21 -10.50
N PHE A 228 -1.75 3.67 -11.76
CA PHE A 228 -2.07 5.08 -12.09
C PHE A 228 -3.54 5.44 -11.83
N LEU A 229 -4.43 4.46 -11.82
CA LEU A 229 -5.85 4.67 -11.53
C LEU A 229 -6.11 4.82 -10.03
N THR A 230 -5.21 4.36 -9.17
CA THR A 230 -5.42 4.32 -7.71
C THR A 230 -5.75 5.70 -7.13
N PRO A 231 -4.98 6.80 -7.40
CA PRO A 231 -5.31 8.10 -6.85
C PRO A 231 -6.69 8.61 -7.31
N ALA A 232 -7.01 8.44 -8.59
CA ALA A 232 -8.29 8.88 -9.14
C ALA A 232 -9.47 8.10 -8.54
N LEU A 233 -9.37 6.77 -8.46
CA LEU A 233 -10.41 5.93 -7.87
C LEU A 233 -10.59 6.22 -6.38
N SER A 234 -9.51 6.40 -5.63
CA SER A 234 -9.57 6.73 -4.20
C SER A 234 -10.21 8.11 -3.95
N THR A 235 -9.97 9.07 -4.84
CA THR A 235 -10.59 10.39 -4.78
C THR A 235 -12.09 10.30 -5.04
N ILE A 236 -12.50 9.54 -6.06
CA ILE A 236 -13.92 9.31 -6.37
C ILE A 236 -14.60 8.56 -5.22
N GLU A 237 -13.95 7.54 -4.66
CA GLU A 237 -14.45 6.82 -3.49
C GLU A 237 -14.64 7.74 -2.29
N GLY A 238 -13.67 8.62 -2.00
CA GLY A 238 -13.76 9.61 -0.93
C GLY A 238 -14.92 10.58 -1.10
N ALA A 239 -15.10 11.08 -2.34
CA ALA A 239 -16.19 12.00 -2.65
C ALA A 239 -17.58 11.34 -2.53
N ILE A 240 -17.76 10.12 -3.06
CA ILE A 240 -19.07 9.45 -3.09
C ILE A 240 -19.45 8.90 -1.71
N LEU A 241 -18.51 8.31 -0.98
CA LEU A 241 -18.81 7.57 0.25
C LEU A 241 -18.71 8.42 1.52
N PHE A 242 -17.93 9.50 1.48
CA PHE A 242 -17.62 10.30 2.67
C PHE A 242 -17.89 11.79 2.50
N ASP A 243 -18.51 12.18 1.38
CA ASP A 243 -18.72 13.59 1.00
C ASP A 243 -17.44 14.45 1.11
N GLU A 244 -16.29 13.82 0.85
CA GLU A 244 -14.99 14.49 0.85
C GLU A 244 -14.88 15.35 -0.40
N ARG A 245 -15.03 16.67 -0.26
CA ARG A 245 -14.87 17.61 -1.37
C ARG A 245 -13.41 17.99 -1.54
N LEU A 246 -12.94 17.92 -2.79
CA LEU A 246 -11.66 18.47 -3.18
C LEU A 246 -11.89 19.87 -3.73
N GLY A 247 -11.14 20.83 -3.26
CA GLY A 247 -11.12 22.16 -3.87
C GLY A 247 -10.29 22.16 -5.16
N ALA A 248 -10.23 23.33 -5.78
CA ALA A 248 -9.57 23.48 -7.06
C ALA A 248 -8.06 23.17 -7.01
N LEU A 249 -7.38 23.58 -5.93
CA LEU A 249 -5.95 23.33 -5.75
C LEU A 249 -5.66 21.83 -5.60
N ALA A 250 -6.49 21.11 -4.84
CA ALA A 250 -6.34 19.65 -4.68
C ALA A 250 -6.60 18.91 -6.01
N LEU A 251 -7.56 19.34 -6.82
CA LEU A 251 -7.79 18.74 -8.14
C LEU A 251 -6.59 18.96 -9.09
N VAL A 252 -6.05 20.16 -9.12
CA VAL A 252 -4.84 20.47 -9.90
C VAL A 252 -3.66 19.66 -9.37
N GLY A 253 -3.47 19.63 -8.06
CA GLY A 253 -2.43 18.82 -7.41
C GLY A 253 -2.53 17.33 -7.74
N LEU A 254 -3.75 16.79 -7.75
CA LEU A 254 -4.02 15.40 -8.13
C LEU A 254 -3.60 15.11 -9.58
N VAL A 255 -3.96 15.98 -10.52
CA VAL A 255 -3.58 15.84 -11.93
C VAL A 255 -2.05 15.88 -12.07
N ILE A 256 -1.39 16.84 -11.42
CA ILE A 256 0.07 16.95 -11.43
C ILE A 256 0.72 15.68 -10.83
N ALA A 257 0.19 15.17 -9.70
CA ALA A 257 0.68 13.95 -9.07
C ALA A 257 0.55 12.73 -9.99
N ILE A 258 -0.59 12.54 -10.66
CA ILE A 258 -0.80 11.45 -11.62
C ILE A 258 0.21 11.52 -12.77
N PHE A 259 0.44 12.71 -13.33
CA PHE A 259 1.46 12.90 -14.36
C PHE A 259 2.87 12.60 -13.84
N GLY A 260 3.20 13.05 -12.64
CA GLY A 260 4.47 12.75 -11.97
C GLY A 260 4.71 11.25 -11.79
N VAL A 261 3.71 10.54 -11.25
CA VAL A 261 3.75 9.08 -11.08
C VAL A 261 3.93 8.37 -12.42
N ARG A 262 3.16 8.76 -13.45
CA ARG A 262 3.29 8.19 -14.80
C ARG A 262 4.71 8.36 -15.37
N MET A 263 5.31 9.54 -15.22
CA MET A 263 6.67 9.81 -15.70
C MET A 263 7.70 8.99 -14.92
N THR A 264 7.52 8.83 -13.61
CA THR A 264 8.41 8.06 -12.74
C THR A 264 8.41 6.57 -13.10
N MET A 265 7.26 6.01 -13.50
CA MET A 265 7.14 4.59 -13.84
C MET A 265 7.51 4.25 -15.29
N GLN A 266 7.80 5.21 -16.15
CA GLN A 266 8.29 4.93 -17.49
C GLN A 266 9.69 4.30 -17.42
N THR A 267 9.76 2.99 -17.67
CA THR A 267 11.04 2.28 -17.82
C THR A 267 11.74 2.82 -19.06
N THR A 268 12.90 3.41 -18.89
CA THR A 268 13.78 3.66 -20.04
C THR A 268 14.19 2.30 -20.58
N ALA A 269 13.75 1.97 -21.81
CA ALA A 269 14.30 0.82 -22.51
C ALA A 269 15.83 1.05 -22.56
N VAL A 270 16.59 0.20 -21.90
CA VAL A 270 18.03 0.15 -22.06
C VAL A 270 18.24 -0.26 -23.51
N THR A 271 18.60 0.68 -24.36
CA THR A 271 19.15 0.37 -25.69
C THR A 271 20.40 -0.46 -25.43
N PRO A 272 20.51 -1.70 -25.95
CA PRO A 272 21.74 -2.44 -25.86
C PRO A 272 22.82 -1.59 -26.54
N ASP A 273 23.90 -1.40 -25.83
CA ASP A 273 25.07 -0.66 -26.33
C ASP A 273 25.56 -1.33 -27.62
N ALA A 274 25.47 -0.62 -28.73
CA ALA A 274 25.92 -1.09 -30.05
C ALA A 274 27.46 -1.09 -30.20
N SER A 275 28.18 -1.13 -29.08
CA SER A 275 29.65 -1.06 -29.05
C SER A 275 30.37 -2.41 -28.95
N THR A 276 29.66 -3.55 -29.17
CA THR A 276 30.27 -4.89 -29.26
C THR A 276 29.84 -5.56 -30.56
N ALA A 277 30.17 -4.92 -31.69
CA ALA A 277 30.18 -5.57 -32.99
C ALA A 277 31.59 -5.36 -33.63
#